data_6259a8499fad7949193ce28456162de0
#
_entry.id   6259a8499fad7949193ce28456162de0
#
_cell.length_a   1.000
_cell.length_b   1.000
_cell.length_c   1.000
_cell.angle_alpha   90.00
_cell.angle_beta   90.00
_cell.angle_gamma   90.00
#
_symmetry.space_group_name_H-M   'P 1'
#
loop_
_entity.id
_entity.type
_entity.pdbx_description
1 polymer ?
#
loop_
_entity_poly.entity_id
_entity_poly.type
_entity_poly.pdbx_seq_one_letter_code
_entity_poly.pdbx_strand_id
1 'polypeptide(L)'
;MDDEGVMTKLTFIKLGGSLITDKRESQSFRADLMQQAAQEIAAACAADGTLRLLIGHGSGSFGHVAAQKYGTMQGVRTPDQWRGFAEVAYVARRLNSLVLDALTECALPVMSFQPSASAQSRAGKIESMATGTIQAALDHGLIPLVFGDVSLDAERGGTIISTETVFTYLAAALRPAHVFLLGEVEGVYDGAGAVIPHIHQGNFAEIAAALGGSHGTDVTGGMASKVRGMLDLAGVVPGLAVRIFGGTTPGQLRAAL
;
A
#
# COMPACT_ATOMS: atom_id res chain seq x y z
N MET A 1 25.86 -31.84 -0.40
CA MET A 1 26.29 -30.50 0.04
C MET A 1 25.06 -29.68 -0.03
N ASP A 2 24.44 -29.54 1.13
CA ASP A 2 23.16 -28.84 1.28
C ASP A 2 23.42 -27.35 1.10
N ASP A 3 22.97 -26.84 -0.02
CA ASP A 3 22.89 -25.41 -0.27
C ASP A 3 21.78 -24.89 0.68
N GLU A 4 22.18 -24.45 1.87
CA GLU A 4 21.31 -23.64 2.73
C GLU A 4 21.08 -22.34 1.98
N GLY A 5 20.11 -22.36 1.04
CA GLY A 5 19.72 -21.24 0.27
C GLY A 5 19.38 -20.07 1.20
N VAL A 6 20.18 -19.03 1.13
CA VAL A 6 19.89 -17.73 1.77
C VAL A 6 18.45 -17.38 1.36
N MET A 7 17.51 -17.59 2.28
CA MET A 7 16.11 -17.25 2.06
C MET A 7 16.04 -15.73 1.84
N THR A 8 16.00 -15.33 0.58
CA THR A 8 15.92 -13.92 0.20
C THR A 8 14.65 -13.34 0.79
N LYS A 9 14.81 -12.32 1.64
CA LYS A 9 13.70 -11.74 2.39
C LYS A 9 12.81 -10.91 1.48
N LEU A 10 11.56 -11.32 1.33
CA LEU A 10 10.56 -10.54 0.60
C LEU A 10 10.19 -9.28 1.39
N THR A 11 10.25 -8.13 0.74
CA THR A 11 9.84 -6.84 1.31
C THR A 11 8.68 -6.26 0.51
N PHE A 12 7.62 -5.88 1.21
CA PHE A 12 6.51 -5.10 0.64
C PHE A 12 6.79 -3.62 0.85
N ILE A 13 6.65 -2.81 -0.20
CA ILE A 13 6.83 -1.34 -0.14
C ILE A 13 5.52 -0.68 -0.53
N LYS A 14 4.90 0.07 0.37
CA LYS A 14 3.75 0.89 0.06
C LYS A 14 4.14 2.35 -0.12
N LEU A 15 3.97 2.87 -1.32
CA LEU A 15 4.03 4.29 -1.61
C LEU A 15 2.69 4.93 -1.21
N GLY A 16 2.71 5.77 -0.18
CA GLY A 16 1.50 6.44 0.32
C GLY A 16 0.85 7.30 -0.75
N GLY A 17 -0.48 7.30 -0.84
CA GLY A 17 -1.19 8.15 -1.81
C GLY A 17 -0.88 9.64 -1.64
N SER A 18 -0.71 10.14 -0.41
CA SER A 18 -0.29 11.53 -0.16
C SER A 18 1.17 11.79 -0.56
N LEU A 19 2.05 10.78 -0.51
CA LEU A 19 3.43 10.93 -0.97
C LEU A 19 3.49 11.19 -2.47
N ILE A 20 2.77 10.40 -3.26
CA ILE A 20 2.84 10.41 -4.72
C ILE A 20 1.76 11.27 -5.40
N THR A 21 0.84 11.87 -4.62
CA THR A 21 -0.20 12.79 -5.16
C THR A 21 -0.39 13.99 -4.26
N ASP A 22 -0.73 15.14 -4.82
CA ASP A 22 -1.14 16.32 -4.06
C ASP A 22 -2.64 16.24 -3.75
N LYS A 23 -3.00 16.22 -2.46
CA LYS A 23 -4.41 16.15 -2.01
C LYS A 23 -5.19 17.45 -2.23
N ARG A 24 -4.51 18.58 -2.49
CA ARG A 24 -5.14 19.89 -2.73
C ARG A 24 -5.76 19.97 -4.11
N GLU A 25 -5.31 19.14 -5.05
CA GLU A 25 -5.78 19.10 -6.43
C GLU A 25 -6.22 17.70 -6.82
N SER A 26 -7.36 17.60 -7.50
CA SER A 26 -7.86 16.32 -8.00
C SER A 26 -6.93 15.76 -9.07
N GLN A 27 -6.56 14.51 -8.94
CA GLN A 27 -5.69 13.78 -9.89
C GLN A 27 -4.34 14.46 -10.15
N SER A 28 -3.79 15.12 -9.15
CA SER A 28 -2.47 15.77 -9.21
C SER A 28 -1.38 14.78 -8.79
N PHE A 29 -0.54 14.34 -9.73
CA PHE A 29 0.55 13.40 -9.53
C PHE A 29 1.85 14.14 -9.18
N ARG A 30 2.55 13.69 -8.14
CA ARG A 30 3.86 14.21 -7.72
C ARG A 30 4.97 13.40 -8.41
N ALA A 31 5.23 13.73 -9.66
CA ALA A 31 6.19 12.99 -10.49
C ALA A 31 7.60 13.01 -9.93
N ASP A 32 8.03 14.10 -9.32
CA ASP A 32 9.34 14.29 -8.68
C ASP A 32 9.58 13.31 -7.52
N LEU A 33 8.63 13.23 -6.58
CA LEU A 33 8.71 12.31 -5.44
C LEU A 33 8.58 10.84 -5.87
N MET A 34 7.76 10.57 -6.88
CA MET A 34 7.65 9.22 -7.43
C MET A 34 8.95 8.80 -8.12
N GLN A 35 9.56 9.69 -8.91
CA GLN A 35 10.83 9.44 -9.58
C GLN A 35 11.97 9.24 -8.57
N GLN A 36 12.02 10.05 -7.49
CA GLN A 36 12.96 9.85 -6.40
C GLN A 36 12.82 8.45 -5.80
N ALA A 37 11.60 8.03 -5.43
CA ALA A 37 11.35 6.71 -4.85
C ALA A 37 11.77 5.59 -5.83
N ALA A 38 11.47 5.72 -7.12
CA ALA A 38 11.85 4.74 -8.15
C ALA A 38 13.37 4.62 -8.28
N GLN A 39 14.10 5.74 -8.28
CA GLN A 39 15.57 5.76 -8.33
C GLN A 39 16.20 5.11 -7.09
N GLU A 40 15.64 5.35 -5.89
CA GLU A 40 16.11 4.73 -4.66
C GLU A 40 15.91 3.21 -4.65
N ILE A 41 14.75 2.74 -5.15
CA ILE A 41 14.47 1.31 -5.31
C ILE A 41 15.46 0.69 -6.32
N ALA A 42 15.65 1.34 -7.47
CA ALA A 42 16.57 0.85 -8.50
C ALA A 42 18.01 0.77 -7.98
N ALA A 43 18.46 1.78 -7.24
CA ALA A 43 19.78 1.80 -6.62
C ALA A 43 19.96 0.70 -5.56
N ALA A 44 18.91 0.38 -4.78
CA ALA A 44 18.93 -0.72 -3.82
C ALA A 44 19.00 -2.07 -4.54
N CYS A 45 18.18 -2.29 -5.57
CA CYS A 45 18.21 -3.52 -6.38
C CYS A 45 19.56 -3.73 -7.10
N ALA A 46 20.20 -2.64 -7.55
CA ALA A 46 21.52 -2.71 -8.16
C ALA A 46 22.63 -3.03 -7.14
N ALA A 47 22.47 -2.60 -5.88
CA ALA A 47 23.42 -2.88 -4.81
C ALA A 47 23.25 -4.30 -4.23
N ASP A 48 22.02 -4.80 -4.17
CA ASP A 48 21.70 -6.15 -3.72
C ASP A 48 20.76 -6.83 -4.73
N GLY A 49 21.31 -7.62 -5.63
CA GLY A 49 20.58 -8.40 -6.63
C GLY A 49 19.70 -9.52 -6.05
N THR A 50 19.75 -9.75 -4.73
CA THR A 50 18.91 -10.75 -4.05
C THR A 50 17.62 -10.16 -3.48
N LEU A 51 17.42 -8.84 -3.56
CA LEU A 51 16.21 -8.18 -3.08
C LEU A 51 14.97 -8.69 -3.82
N ARG A 52 13.99 -9.17 -3.06
CA ARG A 52 12.66 -9.53 -3.56
C ARG A 52 11.67 -8.49 -3.08
N LEU A 53 11.05 -7.79 -4.02
CA LEU A 53 10.16 -6.68 -3.72
C LEU A 53 8.75 -6.91 -4.27
N LEU A 54 7.75 -6.47 -3.52
CA LEU A 54 6.40 -6.23 -3.99
C LEU A 54 6.06 -4.78 -3.67
N ILE A 55 5.69 -4.00 -4.69
CA ILE A 55 5.37 -2.59 -4.53
C ILE A 55 3.86 -2.41 -4.55
N GLY A 56 3.36 -1.51 -3.71
CA GLY A 56 1.97 -1.07 -3.76
C GLY A 56 1.87 0.44 -3.62
N HIS A 57 0.77 1.02 -4.10
CA HIS A 57 0.53 2.45 -3.90
C HIS A 57 -0.92 2.76 -3.50
N GLY A 58 -1.10 3.83 -2.74
CA GLY A 58 -2.43 4.34 -2.40
C GLY A 58 -3.03 5.16 -3.55
N SER A 59 -4.34 5.36 -3.54
CA SER A 59 -5.05 6.09 -4.58
C SER A 59 -4.90 7.62 -4.52
N GLY A 60 -4.49 8.17 -3.38
CA GLY A 60 -4.28 9.60 -3.19
C GLY A 60 -5.43 10.48 -3.70
N SER A 61 -5.12 11.60 -4.34
CA SER A 61 -6.11 12.52 -4.91
C SER A 61 -6.87 11.96 -6.12
N PHE A 62 -6.44 10.85 -6.70
CA PHE A 62 -7.15 10.20 -7.82
C PHE A 62 -8.42 9.48 -7.37
N GLY A 63 -8.35 8.72 -6.28
CA GLY A 63 -9.47 7.88 -5.85
C GLY A 63 -10.45 8.56 -4.90
N HIS A 64 -9.98 9.47 -4.03
CA HIS A 64 -10.81 10.02 -2.95
C HIS A 64 -12.04 10.79 -3.45
N VAL A 65 -11.90 11.61 -4.48
CA VAL A 65 -13.00 12.45 -5.00
C VAL A 65 -14.12 11.59 -5.58
N ALA A 66 -13.79 10.63 -6.45
CA ALA A 66 -14.77 9.74 -7.05
C ALA A 66 -15.42 8.82 -5.98
N ALA A 67 -14.62 8.26 -5.08
CA ALA A 67 -15.10 7.40 -4.02
C ALA A 67 -16.09 8.11 -3.08
N GLN A 68 -15.81 9.35 -2.71
CA GLN A 68 -16.68 10.16 -1.86
C GLN A 68 -17.97 10.56 -2.57
N LYS A 69 -17.88 10.98 -3.83
CA LYS A 69 -19.04 11.40 -4.65
C LYS A 69 -20.11 10.32 -4.74
N TYR A 70 -19.71 9.05 -4.89
CA TYR A 70 -20.65 7.94 -5.10
C TYR A 70 -20.85 7.06 -3.86
N GLY A 71 -20.16 7.32 -2.75
CA GLY A 71 -20.27 6.51 -1.55
C GLY A 71 -19.79 5.06 -1.73
N THR A 72 -18.87 4.81 -2.66
CA THR A 72 -18.48 3.46 -3.11
C THR A 72 -17.97 2.56 -1.96
N MET A 73 -17.39 3.15 -0.92
CA MET A 73 -16.88 2.40 0.23
C MET A 73 -18.00 1.78 1.09
N GLN A 74 -19.19 2.40 1.12
CA GLN A 74 -20.35 1.94 1.87
C GLN A 74 -21.14 0.84 1.14
N GLY A 75 -20.89 0.69 -0.14
CA GLY A 75 -21.54 -0.32 -0.99
C GLY A 75 -22.10 0.27 -2.28
N VAL A 76 -22.40 -0.62 -3.23
CA VAL A 76 -22.82 -0.28 -4.58
C VAL A 76 -24.08 -1.08 -4.92
N ARG A 77 -25.22 -0.39 -5.09
CA ARG A 77 -26.53 -1.03 -5.27
C ARG A 77 -27.35 -0.44 -6.40
N THR A 78 -27.16 0.84 -6.72
CA THR A 78 -27.92 1.53 -7.76
C THR A 78 -27.12 1.64 -9.06
N PRO A 79 -27.78 1.82 -10.22
CA PRO A 79 -27.08 2.03 -11.49
C PRO A 79 -26.09 3.20 -11.46
N ASP A 80 -26.40 4.27 -10.75
CA ASP A 80 -25.51 5.43 -10.61
C ASP A 80 -24.28 5.12 -9.77
N GLN A 81 -24.46 4.36 -8.67
CA GLN A 81 -23.34 3.88 -7.86
C GLN A 81 -22.44 2.92 -8.66
N TRP A 82 -22.98 2.09 -9.54
CA TRP A 82 -22.19 1.22 -10.43
C TRP A 82 -21.37 2.02 -11.44
N ARG A 83 -21.89 3.13 -11.96
CA ARG A 83 -21.11 4.07 -12.78
C ARG A 83 -19.98 4.67 -11.98
N GLY A 84 -20.26 5.10 -10.74
CA GLY A 84 -19.24 5.61 -9.81
C GLY A 84 -18.16 4.57 -9.46
N PHE A 85 -18.56 3.32 -9.26
CA PHE A 85 -17.64 2.20 -9.05
C PHE A 85 -16.66 2.05 -10.23
N ALA A 86 -17.16 2.10 -11.47
CA ALA A 86 -16.34 2.05 -12.66
C ALA A 86 -15.43 3.29 -12.79
N GLU A 87 -15.92 4.49 -12.40
CA GLU A 87 -15.10 5.72 -12.36
C GLU A 87 -13.95 5.60 -11.36
N VAL A 88 -14.19 5.07 -10.15
CA VAL A 88 -13.16 4.81 -9.14
C VAL A 88 -12.09 3.84 -9.67
N ALA A 89 -12.51 2.73 -10.27
CA ALA A 89 -11.58 1.77 -10.88
C ALA A 89 -10.72 2.43 -11.99
N TYR A 90 -11.33 3.25 -12.82
CA TYR A 90 -10.65 3.96 -13.91
C TYR A 90 -9.56 4.91 -13.39
N VAL A 91 -9.89 5.75 -12.39
CA VAL A 91 -8.90 6.72 -11.87
C VAL A 91 -7.79 6.04 -11.06
N ALA A 92 -8.09 4.94 -10.35
CA ALA A 92 -7.08 4.13 -9.69
C ALA A 92 -6.08 3.53 -10.68
N ARG A 93 -6.58 2.97 -11.80
CA ARG A 93 -5.74 2.45 -12.87
C ARG A 93 -4.91 3.54 -13.56
N ARG A 94 -5.44 4.76 -13.74
CA ARG A 94 -4.66 5.89 -14.28
C ARG A 94 -3.46 6.21 -13.42
N LEU A 95 -3.63 6.29 -12.10
CA LEU A 95 -2.50 6.52 -11.19
C LEU A 95 -1.51 5.36 -11.25
N ASN A 96 -2.01 4.11 -11.30
CA ASN A 96 -1.14 2.94 -11.42
C ASN A 96 -0.28 2.98 -12.70
N SER A 97 -0.82 3.46 -13.82
CA SER A 97 -0.02 3.62 -15.05
C SER A 97 1.11 4.62 -14.85
N LEU A 98 0.85 5.78 -14.21
CA LEU A 98 1.90 6.78 -13.93
C LEU A 98 2.99 6.23 -12.99
N VAL A 99 2.61 5.43 -11.98
CA VAL A 99 3.56 4.77 -11.08
C VAL A 99 4.36 3.70 -11.83
N LEU A 100 3.70 2.90 -12.67
CA LEU A 100 4.36 1.87 -13.49
C LEU A 100 5.39 2.50 -14.44
N ASP A 101 5.02 3.59 -15.12
CA ASP A 101 5.90 4.30 -16.04
C ASP A 101 7.17 4.78 -15.31
N ALA A 102 7.03 5.45 -14.16
CA ALA A 102 8.16 5.95 -13.37
C ALA A 102 9.11 4.84 -12.90
N LEU A 103 8.56 3.68 -12.49
CA LEU A 103 9.38 2.53 -12.09
C LEU A 103 10.09 1.89 -13.30
N THR A 104 9.40 1.79 -14.44
CA THR A 104 9.95 1.23 -15.68
C THR A 104 11.05 2.11 -16.27
N GLU A 105 10.92 3.43 -16.21
CA GLU A 105 11.95 4.40 -16.60
C GLU A 105 13.26 4.23 -15.82
N CYS A 106 13.18 3.70 -14.59
CA CYS A 106 14.34 3.32 -13.78
C CYS A 106 14.84 1.89 -14.04
N ALA A 107 14.43 1.26 -15.15
CA ALA A 107 14.79 -0.10 -15.55
C ALA A 107 14.43 -1.19 -14.53
N LEU A 108 13.44 -0.97 -13.68
CA LEU A 108 12.93 -1.98 -12.76
C LEU A 108 12.02 -2.98 -13.52
N PRO A 109 12.14 -4.29 -13.29
CA PRO A 109 11.33 -5.32 -13.95
C PRO A 109 9.93 -5.41 -13.32
N VAL A 110 9.14 -4.34 -13.41
CA VAL A 110 7.84 -4.21 -12.74
C VAL A 110 6.71 -4.78 -13.59
N MET A 111 5.83 -5.53 -12.96
CA MET A 111 4.59 -6.05 -13.57
C MET A 111 3.38 -5.66 -12.73
N SER A 112 2.42 -4.94 -13.32
CA SER A 112 1.21 -4.52 -12.62
C SER A 112 0.19 -5.65 -12.51
N PHE A 113 -0.35 -5.85 -11.30
CA PHE A 113 -1.43 -6.76 -10.97
C PHE A 113 -2.62 -5.97 -10.46
N GLN A 114 -3.62 -5.78 -11.30
CA GLN A 114 -4.83 -5.05 -10.95
C GLN A 114 -5.68 -5.86 -9.96
N PRO A 115 -5.89 -5.38 -8.72
CA PRO A 115 -6.66 -6.14 -7.73
C PRO A 115 -8.08 -6.45 -8.18
N SER A 116 -8.81 -5.51 -8.76
CA SER A 116 -10.20 -5.72 -9.21
C SER A 116 -10.36 -6.80 -10.31
N ALA A 117 -9.27 -7.22 -10.95
CA ALA A 117 -9.33 -8.30 -11.95
C ALA A 117 -9.50 -9.70 -11.32
N SER A 118 -9.19 -9.86 -10.03
CA SER A 118 -9.25 -11.18 -9.37
C SER A 118 -9.76 -11.15 -7.93
N ALA A 119 -9.79 -9.97 -7.28
CA ALA A 119 -10.24 -9.85 -5.91
C ALA A 119 -11.76 -9.97 -5.82
N GLN A 120 -12.23 -10.81 -4.91
CA GLN A 120 -13.61 -10.90 -4.47
C GLN A 120 -13.67 -10.61 -2.97
N SER A 121 -14.66 -9.82 -2.57
CA SER A 121 -14.80 -9.35 -1.19
C SER A 121 -16.14 -9.75 -0.59
N ARG A 122 -16.18 -9.77 0.74
CA ARG A 122 -17.39 -9.86 1.55
C ARG A 122 -17.30 -8.88 2.71
N ALA A 123 -18.32 -8.07 2.89
CA ALA A 123 -18.38 -7.06 3.95
C ALA A 123 -17.14 -6.14 3.99
N GLY A 124 -16.52 -5.86 2.83
CA GLY A 124 -15.32 -5.02 2.71
C GLY A 124 -13.98 -5.73 2.96
N LYS A 125 -13.98 -7.05 3.16
CA LYS A 125 -12.76 -7.86 3.32
C LYS A 125 -12.54 -8.73 2.09
N ILE A 126 -11.30 -8.87 1.64
CA ILE A 126 -10.95 -9.77 0.53
C ILE A 126 -11.12 -11.22 1.00
N GLU A 127 -11.98 -11.98 0.32
CA GLU A 127 -12.13 -13.43 0.52
C GLU A 127 -11.20 -14.24 -0.38
N SER A 128 -11.01 -13.76 -1.62
CA SER A 128 -10.11 -14.41 -2.58
C SER A 128 -9.46 -13.39 -3.51
N MET A 129 -8.24 -13.68 -3.94
CA MET A 129 -7.49 -12.94 -4.96
C MET A 129 -6.43 -13.86 -5.58
N ALA A 130 -6.06 -13.66 -6.84
CA ALA A 130 -5.07 -14.49 -7.55
C ALA A 130 -3.64 -14.25 -7.03
N THR A 131 -3.28 -14.90 -5.92
CA THR A 131 -1.93 -14.84 -5.33
C THR A 131 -0.89 -15.66 -6.09
N GLY A 132 -1.29 -16.75 -6.72
CA GLY A 132 -0.37 -17.65 -7.43
C GLY A 132 0.37 -16.97 -8.58
N THR A 133 -0.29 -16.07 -9.32
CA THR A 133 0.36 -15.30 -10.40
C THR A 133 1.36 -14.27 -9.86
N ILE A 134 1.08 -13.67 -8.70
CA ILE A 134 2.00 -12.75 -8.02
C ILE A 134 3.22 -13.51 -7.50
N GLN A 135 3.01 -14.70 -6.90
CA GLN A 135 4.11 -15.55 -6.45
C GLN A 135 5.00 -15.96 -7.64
N ALA A 136 4.39 -16.40 -8.75
CA ALA A 136 5.15 -16.78 -9.95
C ALA A 136 5.98 -15.60 -10.51
N ALA A 137 5.44 -14.38 -10.50
CA ALA A 137 6.21 -13.19 -10.90
C ALA A 137 7.43 -12.97 -9.99
N LEU A 138 7.25 -13.07 -8.67
CA LEU A 138 8.34 -12.98 -7.69
C LEU A 138 9.41 -14.06 -7.89
N ASP A 139 9.00 -15.27 -8.24
CA ASP A 139 9.93 -16.40 -8.46
C ASP A 139 10.75 -16.23 -9.75
N HIS A 140 10.29 -15.43 -10.69
CA HIS A 140 11.01 -15.06 -11.91
C HIS A 140 11.75 -13.71 -11.79
N GLY A 141 11.90 -13.16 -10.60
CA GLY A 141 12.62 -11.91 -10.37
C GLY A 141 11.88 -10.65 -10.81
N LEU A 142 10.58 -10.74 -11.10
CA LEU A 142 9.75 -9.57 -11.37
C LEU A 142 9.34 -8.89 -10.06
N ILE A 143 9.05 -7.61 -10.14
CA ILE A 143 8.53 -6.80 -9.03
C ILE A 143 7.02 -6.61 -9.27
N PRO A 144 6.13 -7.34 -8.54
CA PRO A 144 4.70 -7.11 -8.64
C PRO A 144 4.33 -5.71 -8.14
N LEU A 145 3.49 -5.01 -8.91
CA LEU A 145 2.89 -3.72 -8.55
C LEU A 145 1.41 -3.90 -8.32
N VAL A 146 0.93 -3.63 -7.10
CA VAL A 146 -0.49 -3.66 -6.73
C VAL A 146 -0.93 -2.28 -6.22
N PHE A 147 -2.23 -2.04 -6.09
CA PHE A 147 -2.73 -0.73 -5.66
C PHE A 147 -4.09 -0.83 -4.96
N GLY A 148 -4.50 0.24 -4.30
CA GLY A 148 -5.87 0.36 -3.79
C GLY A 148 -6.84 0.48 -4.97
N ASP A 149 -7.83 -0.43 -5.02
CA ASP A 149 -8.74 -0.57 -6.15
C ASP A 149 -10.17 -0.83 -5.67
N VAL A 150 -11.08 -1.06 -6.56
CA VAL A 150 -12.43 -1.55 -6.28
C VAL A 150 -12.44 -3.08 -6.20
N SER A 151 -13.47 -3.63 -5.56
CA SER A 151 -13.73 -5.08 -5.54
C SER A 151 -15.22 -5.35 -5.56
N LEU A 152 -15.66 -6.36 -6.31
CA LEU A 152 -17.01 -6.89 -6.17
C LEU A 152 -17.17 -7.50 -4.79
N ASP A 153 -18.27 -7.19 -4.10
CA ASP A 153 -18.51 -7.57 -2.71
C ASP A 153 -19.86 -8.29 -2.57
N ALA A 154 -19.83 -9.50 -2.03
CA ALA A 154 -21.00 -10.37 -1.95
C ALA A 154 -22.13 -9.79 -1.07
N GLU A 155 -21.84 -8.90 -0.14
CA GLU A 155 -22.85 -8.28 0.74
C GLU A 155 -23.16 -6.84 0.35
N ARG A 156 -22.15 -6.09 -0.13
CA ARG A 156 -22.26 -4.67 -0.44
C ARG A 156 -22.50 -4.40 -1.92
N GLY A 157 -22.44 -5.44 -2.77
CA GLY A 157 -22.42 -5.34 -4.22
C GLY A 157 -21.03 -4.96 -4.74
N GLY A 158 -20.51 -3.83 -4.31
CA GLY A 158 -19.16 -3.38 -4.58
C GLY A 158 -18.59 -2.60 -3.40
N THR A 159 -17.27 -2.54 -3.31
CA THR A 159 -16.53 -1.80 -2.27
C THR A 159 -15.19 -1.30 -2.80
N ILE A 160 -14.47 -0.55 -1.98
CA ILE A 160 -13.06 -0.19 -2.20
C ILE A 160 -12.20 -1.02 -1.27
N ILE A 161 -11.15 -1.60 -1.80
CA ILE A 161 -10.10 -2.28 -1.07
C ILE A 161 -8.85 -1.39 -1.06
N SER A 162 -8.38 -1.01 0.12
CA SER A 162 -7.16 -0.22 0.24
C SER A 162 -5.92 -1.05 -0.08
N THR A 163 -4.80 -0.40 -0.37
CA THR A 163 -3.52 -1.09 -0.55
C THR A 163 -3.11 -1.86 0.71
N GLU A 164 -3.44 -1.34 1.89
CA GLU A 164 -3.22 -2.04 3.16
C GLU A 164 -4.04 -3.32 3.24
N THR A 165 -5.31 -3.29 2.78
CA THR A 165 -6.18 -4.49 2.70
C THR A 165 -5.59 -5.53 1.74
N VAL A 166 -5.10 -5.08 0.57
CA VAL A 166 -4.42 -5.95 -0.40
C VAL A 166 -3.14 -6.53 0.20
N PHE A 167 -2.31 -5.72 0.85
CA PHE A 167 -1.09 -6.17 1.52
C PHE A 167 -1.37 -7.18 2.63
N THR A 168 -2.40 -6.94 3.45
CA THR A 168 -2.80 -7.87 4.51
C THR A 168 -3.15 -9.24 3.93
N TYR A 169 -3.94 -9.27 2.84
CA TYR A 169 -4.30 -10.51 2.17
C TYR A 169 -3.08 -11.22 1.57
N LEU A 170 -2.25 -10.50 0.84
CA LEU A 170 -1.04 -11.05 0.20
C LEU A 170 0.00 -11.51 1.23
N ALA A 171 0.18 -10.77 2.32
CA ALA A 171 1.17 -11.12 3.35
C ALA A 171 0.85 -12.44 4.06
N ALA A 172 -0.42 -12.79 4.22
CA ALA A 172 -0.82 -14.08 4.77
C ALA A 172 -0.34 -15.26 3.91
N ALA A 173 -0.30 -15.10 2.59
CA ALA A 173 0.14 -16.13 1.64
C ALA A 173 1.65 -16.06 1.36
N LEU A 174 2.18 -14.84 1.10
CA LEU A 174 3.55 -14.63 0.61
C LEU A 174 4.59 -14.47 1.73
N ARG A 175 4.14 -14.25 2.98
CA ARG A 175 4.96 -14.15 4.20
C ARG A 175 6.19 -13.25 4.06
N PRO A 176 6.00 -11.94 3.79
CA PRO A 176 7.12 -11.00 3.72
C PRO A 176 7.84 -10.91 5.07
N ALA A 177 9.15 -10.64 5.04
CA ALA A 177 9.91 -10.31 6.24
C ALA A 177 9.69 -8.84 6.66
N HIS A 178 9.43 -7.97 5.68
CA HIS A 178 9.25 -6.54 5.94
C HIS A 178 8.04 -5.98 5.18
N VAL A 179 7.35 -5.03 5.83
CA VAL A 179 6.39 -4.12 5.19
C VAL A 179 6.80 -2.69 5.48
N PHE A 180 7.12 -1.93 4.45
CA PHE A 180 7.48 -0.52 4.52
C PHE A 180 6.31 0.34 4.06
N LEU A 181 5.86 1.25 4.91
CA LEU A 181 4.80 2.20 4.60
C LEU A 181 5.39 3.60 4.52
N LEU A 182 5.57 4.10 3.30
CA LEU A 182 6.09 5.44 3.04
C LEU A 182 4.96 6.46 2.96
N GLY A 183 5.17 7.60 3.64
CA GLY A 183 4.25 8.73 3.64
C GLY A 183 4.96 10.06 3.55
N GLU A 184 4.23 11.15 3.76
CA GLU A 184 4.80 12.50 3.87
C GLU A 184 5.41 12.74 5.26
N VAL A 185 4.99 11.97 6.27
CA VAL A 185 5.43 12.14 7.67
C VAL A 185 6.53 11.15 8.00
N GLU A 186 7.45 11.55 8.86
CA GLU A 186 8.64 10.77 9.22
C GLU A 186 8.33 9.52 10.06
N GLY A 187 7.09 9.36 10.51
CA GLY A 187 6.65 8.22 11.31
C GLY A 187 5.32 8.45 12.00
N VAL A 188 5.06 7.70 13.03
CA VAL A 188 3.94 7.90 13.94
C VAL A 188 4.39 8.84 15.05
N TYR A 189 3.73 9.98 15.19
CA TYR A 189 4.10 10.97 16.21
C TYR A 189 3.33 10.74 17.52
N ASP A 190 4.00 11.02 18.62
CA ASP A 190 3.36 11.14 19.93
C ASP A 190 2.66 12.51 20.12
N GLY A 191 2.05 12.72 21.29
CA GLY A 191 1.39 13.99 21.63
C GLY A 191 2.33 15.20 21.72
N ALA A 192 3.65 14.99 21.81
CA ALA A 192 4.67 16.02 21.83
C ALA A 192 5.29 16.30 20.44
N GLY A 193 4.91 15.54 19.42
CA GLY A 193 5.42 15.67 18.05
C GLY A 193 6.73 14.91 17.79
N ALA A 194 7.16 14.04 18.70
CA ALA A 194 8.29 13.16 18.47
C ALA A 194 7.86 11.86 17.78
N VAL A 195 8.72 11.30 16.90
CA VAL A 195 8.46 10.02 16.27
C VAL A 195 8.58 8.91 17.30
N ILE A 196 7.54 8.07 17.38
CA ILE A 196 7.51 6.90 18.26
C ILE A 196 8.37 5.80 17.62
N PRO A 197 9.48 5.39 18.22
CA PRO A 197 10.42 4.44 17.60
C PRO A 197 9.88 3.02 17.53
N HIS A 198 9.09 2.60 18.52
CA HIS A 198 8.54 1.26 18.60
C HIS A 198 7.09 1.24 19.04
N ILE A 199 6.26 0.59 18.24
CA ILE A 199 4.85 0.38 18.52
C ILE A 199 4.57 -1.13 18.56
N HIS A 200 3.94 -1.58 19.64
CA HIS A 200 3.54 -2.96 19.85
C HIS A 200 2.19 -3.04 20.53
N GLN A 201 1.60 -4.23 20.62
CA GLN A 201 0.26 -4.41 21.21
C GLN A 201 0.12 -3.81 22.61
N GLY A 202 1.20 -3.86 23.42
CA GLY A 202 1.17 -3.40 24.81
C GLY A 202 1.17 -1.87 24.97
N ASN A 203 1.68 -1.10 24.02
CA ASN A 203 1.69 0.39 24.08
C ASN A 203 0.70 1.05 23.12
N PHE A 204 0.05 0.28 22.26
CA PHE A 204 -0.82 0.84 21.22
C PHE A 204 -2.03 1.61 21.79
N ALA A 205 -2.59 1.19 22.92
CA ALA A 205 -3.77 1.84 23.49
C ALA A 205 -3.48 3.32 23.87
N GLU A 206 -2.29 3.59 24.44
CA GLU A 206 -1.86 4.95 24.79
C GLU A 206 -1.59 5.79 23.53
N ILE A 207 -0.93 5.17 22.54
CA ILE A 207 -0.63 5.81 21.25
C ILE A 207 -1.92 6.15 20.50
N ALA A 208 -2.89 5.23 20.44
CA ALA A 208 -4.17 5.45 19.78
C ALA A 208 -4.97 6.59 20.41
N ALA A 209 -4.92 6.73 21.74
CA ALA A 209 -5.56 7.85 22.44
C ALA A 209 -4.92 9.20 22.06
N ALA A 210 -3.59 9.26 21.92
CA ALA A 210 -2.88 10.45 21.47
C ALA A 210 -3.18 10.80 20.00
N LEU A 211 -3.28 9.81 19.13
CA LEU A 211 -3.60 9.98 17.71
C LEU A 211 -5.06 10.38 17.45
N GLY A 212 -6.00 9.96 18.30
CA GLY A 212 -7.43 10.28 18.18
C GLY A 212 -7.79 11.75 18.47
N GLY A 213 -6.88 12.52 19.08
CA GLY A 213 -7.05 13.95 19.36
C GLY A 213 -6.66 14.88 18.20
N SER A 214 -6.03 14.39 17.13
CA SER A 214 -5.66 15.21 15.98
C SER A 214 -6.83 15.35 15.01
N HIS A 215 -7.40 16.56 14.92
CA HIS A 215 -8.47 16.94 13.98
C HIS A 215 -7.94 17.01 12.53
N GLY A 216 -7.83 15.84 11.89
CA GLY A 216 -7.60 15.74 10.44
C GLY A 216 -8.68 14.89 9.80
N THR A 217 -9.40 15.42 8.81
CA THR A 217 -10.42 14.70 8.01
C THR A 217 -9.74 13.62 7.16
N ASP A 218 -9.38 12.49 7.75
CA ASP A 218 -8.90 11.32 7.00
C ASP A 218 -10.07 10.33 6.84
N VAL A 219 -10.62 10.28 5.63
CA VAL A 219 -11.76 9.41 5.24
C VAL A 219 -11.43 7.92 5.35
N THR A 220 -10.13 7.57 5.52
CA THR A 220 -9.62 6.19 5.59
C THR A 220 -9.33 5.71 7.02
N GLY A 221 -9.75 6.44 8.04
CA GLY A 221 -9.61 6.03 9.45
C GLY A 221 -8.30 6.46 10.13
N GLY A 222 -7.51 7.32 9.50
CA GLY A 222 -6.35 7.96 10.12
C GLY A 222 -5.15 7.04 10.41
N MET A 223 -4.12 7.62 11.04
CA MET A 223 -2.88 6.92 11.39
C MET A 223 -3.14 5.78 12.41
N ALA A 224 -4.05 5.97 13.36
CA ALA A 224 -4.39 4.96 14.35
C ALA A 224 -4.93 3.66 13.72
N SER A 225 -5.82 3.76 12.74
CA SER A 225 -6.33 2.58 12.01
C SER A 225 -5.24 1.88 11.20
N LYS A 226 -4.33 2.62 10.58
CA LYS A 226 -3.18 2.04 9.85
C LYS A 226 -2.26 1.28 10.79
N VAL A 227 -1.90 1.88 11.92
CA VAL A 227 -1.05 1.24 12.93
C VAL A 227 -1.73 -0.02 13.48
N ARG A 228 -3.03 0.05 13.81
CA ARG A 228 -3.79 -1.12 14.27
C ARG A 228 -3.73 -2.25 13.24
N GLY A 229 -4.07 -1.97 11.98
CA GLY A 229 -4.06 -2.98 10.92
C GLY A 229 -2.68 -3.61 10.72
N MET A 230 -1.60 -2.84 10.87
CA MET A 230 -0.24 -3.36 10.75
C MET A 230 0.19 -4.17 11.98
N LEU A 231 -0.25 -3.80 13.18
CA LEU A 231 -0.05 -4.61 14.38
C LEU A 231 -0.80 -5.95 14.29
N ASP A 232 -2.05 -5.92 13.81
CA ASP A 232 -2.82 -7.14 13.59
C ASP A 232 -2.16 -8.05 12.56
N LEU A 233 -1.64 -7.47 11.46
CA LEU A 233 -0.89 -8.20 10.45
C LEU A 233 0.40 -8.81 11.02
N ALA A 234 1.18 -8.06 11.79
CA ALA A 234 2.40 -8.57 12.42
C ALA A 234 2.10 -9.68 13.44
N GLY A 235 0.91 -9.66 14.04
CA GLY A 235 0.44 -10.73 14.93
C GLY A 235 0.12 -12.05 14.22
N VAL A 236 -0.24 -12.02 12.93
CA VAL A 236 -0.60 -13.22 12.15
C VAL A 236 0.50 -13.70 11.21
N VAL A 237 1.49 -12.88 10.91
CA VAL A 237 2.65 -13.23 10.06
C VAL A 237 3.91 -13.29 10.93
N PRO A 238 4.37 -14.50 11.30
CA PRO A 238 5.52 -14.65 12.20
C PRO A 238 6.79 -13.98 11.63
N GLY A 239 7.46 -13.19 12.45
CA GLY A 239 8.73 -12.53 12.08
C GLY A 239 8.58 -11.29 11.20
N LEU A 240 7.35 -10.87 10.87
CA LEU A 240 7.11 -9.66 10.09
C LEU A 240 7.51 -8.41 10.89
N ALA A 241 8.38 -7.58 10.29
CA ALA A 241 8.67 -6.24 10.76
C ALA A 241 7.95 -5.21 9.88
N VAL A 242 7.24 -4.27 10.51
CA VAL A 242 6.59 -3.16 9.80
C VAL A 242 7.28 -1.85 10.16
N ARG A 243 7.59 -1.03 9.15
CA ARG A 243 8.15 0.33 9.34
C ARG A 243 7.26 1.36 8.67
N ILE A 244 6.98 2.45 9.38
CA ILE A 244 6.28 3.63 8.87
C ILE A 244 7.27 4.78 8.91
N PHE A 245 7.56 5.39 7.76
CA PHE A 245 8.57 6.45 7.66
C PHE A 245 8.32 7.40 6.49
N GLY A 246 9.06 8.52 6.46
CA GLY A 246 8.99 9.52 5.41
C GLY A 246 9.58 9.03 4.10
N GLY A 247 8.95 9.41 2.99
CA GLY A 247 9.46 9.16 1.65
C GLY A 247 9.85 10.44 0.91
N THR A 248 9.84 11.58 1.61
CA THR A 248 10.18 12.90 1.03
C THR A 248 11.67 13.22 1.11
N THR A 249 12.37 12.67 2.12
CA THR A 249 13.80 12.87 2.30
C THR A 249 14.59 11.90 1.43
N PRO A 250 15.45 12.39 0.53
CA PRO A 250 16.25 11.53 -0.33
C PRO A 250 17.15 10.56 0.46
N GLY A 251 17.23 9.31 -0.01
CA GLY A 251 18.08 8.27 0.55
C GLY A 251 17.44 7.45 1.69
N GLN A 252 16.32 7.87 2.25
CA GLN A 252 15.68 7.14 3.35
C GLN A 252 15.16 5.76 2.94
N LEU A 253 14.52 5.64 1.78
CA LEU A 253 14.02 4.36 1.29
C LEU A 253 15.18 3.42 0.94
N ARG A 254 16.20 3.92 0.24
CA ARG A 254 17.40 3.13 -0.09
C ARG A 254 18.12 2.62 1.17
N ALA A 255 18.23 3.44 2.20
CA ALA A 255 18.87 3.04 3.47
C ALA A 255 18.03 2.03 4.27
N ALA A 256 16.73 1.94 4.00
CA ALA A 256 15.84 0.99 4.65
C ALA A 256 15.83 -0.38 3.95
N LEU A 257 16.12 -0.42 2.64
CA LEU A 257 16.24 -1.61 1.80
C LEU A 257 17.61 -2.26 1.92
#